data_dbf60934985094f43c974a7665e5310a
#
_entry.id   dbf60934985094f43c974a7665e5310a
#
_cell.length_a   1.000
_cell.length_b   1.000
_cell.length_c   1.000
_cell.angle_alpha   90.00
_cell.angle_beta   90.00
_cell.angle_gamma   90.00
#
_symmetry.space_group_name_H-M   'P 1'
#
loop_
_entity.id
_entity.type
_entity.pdbx_description
1 polymer ?
#
loop_
_entity_poly.entity_id
_entity_poly.type
_entity_poly.pdbx_seq_one_letter_code
_entity_poly.pdbx_strand_id
1 'polypeptide(L)'
;MADLQAEKKLVLNYFSEIDSCDIESLTEVISKYASEDFSMKCTHPFNELGSADIVANNLWRPIKDSFSPIQRRLDIFYAGINSLDKNKGKWISSMGHFMGVFNKPFVGLKPNNKSILLRFAEFYKVENNKITEGAIFLDVMNLMQQLGLSIIPQSSGLVCVTPGPMNHKGLKFNTSNQNESQKTLDLIHRMRDRLVKGSKMQSYKEELELDWHNDMIWWGPGGIGASYTIDGYQKGHTKPFQDGLEFVRFNGHILSSAEDDLGGWFGWPNLIMKPKGEYLGLTNASDIESEMRVVDLYRRQGDKLAENWIFIDHLHFLKKLGVDLLERAKFLNQ
;
A
#
# COMPACT_ATOMS: atom_id res chain seq x y z
N MET A 1 -15.81 23.53 4.24
CA MET A 1 -15.25 22.25 3.78
C MET A 1 -15.71 21.15 4.72
N ALA A 2 -15.86 19.91 4.25
CA ALA A 2 -16.47 18.85 5.03
C ALA A 2 -15.56 18.48 6.23
N ASP A 3 -16.15 18.48 7.44
CA ASP A 3 -15.58 17.80 8.59
C ASP A 3 -15.76 16.29 8.35
N LEU A 4 -14.67 15.53 8.27
CA LEU A 4 -14.67 14.08 8.03
C LEU A 4 -14.59 13.24 9.32
N GLN A 5 -14.94 13.85 10.46
CA GLN A 5 -14.87 13.16 11.75
C GLN A 5 -15.88 12.01 11.85
N ALA A 6 -17.05 12.14 11.23
CA ALA A 6 -18.05 11.07 11.19
C ALA A 6 -17.55 9.84 10.43
N GLU A 7 -16.93 10.08 9.28
CA GLU A 7 -16.33 9.04 8.43
C GLU A 7 -15.13 8.36 9.13
N LYS A 8 -14.25 9.13 9.77
CA LYS A 8 -13.16 8.60 10.60
C LYS A 8 -13.70 7.70 11.72
N LYS A 9 -14.69 8.18 12.46
CA LYS A 9 -15.31 7.42 13.56
C LYS A 9 -15.93 6.13 13.06
N LEU A 10 -16.62 6.17 11.91
CA LEU A 10 -17.23 4.98 11.32
C LEU A 10 -16.18 3.92 11.02
N VAL A 11 -15.07 4.29 10.36
CA VAL A 11 -14.00 3.33 10.00
C VAL A 11 -13.23 2.85 11.25
N LEU A 12 -12.99 3.72 12.24
CA LEU A 12 -12.36 3.31 13.50
C LEU A 12 -13.25 2.32 14.30
N ASN A 13 -14.57 2.53 14.31
CA ASN A 13 -15.51 1.57 14.91
C ASN A 13 -15.49 0.24 14.14
N TYR A 14 -15.48 0.29 12.80
CA TYR A 14 -15.32 -0.91 11.98
C TYR A 14 -14.01 -1.65 12.32
N PHE A 15 -12.89 -0.96 12.42
CA PHE A 15 -11.62 -1.59 12.82
C PHE A 15 -11.73 -2.23 14.21
N SER A 16 -12.28 -1.51 15.18
CA SER A 16 -12.43 -2.03 16.55
C SER A 16 -13.28 -3.29 16.61
N GLU A 17 -14.38 -3.33 15.86
CA GLU A 17 -15.28 -4.50 15.86
C GLU A 17 -14.70 -5.66 15.07
N ILE A 18 -14.10 -5.42 13.88
CA ILE A 18 -13.47 -6.49 13.09
C ILE A 18 -12.28 -7.12 13.83
N ASP A 19 -11.50 -6.29 14.54
CA ASP A 19 -10.34 -6.77 15.28
C ASP A 19 -10.71 -7.58 16.52
N SER A 20 -11.82 -7.24 17.20
CA SER A 20 -12.27 -7.88 18.45
C SER A 20 -13.27 -9.02 18.27
N CYS A 21 -14.01 -9.11 17.16
CA CYS A 21 -15.01 -10.14 16.96
C CYS A 21 -14.41 -11.54 16.76
N ASP A 22 -15.19 -12.57 17.06
CA ASP A 22 -14.87 -13.95 16.68
C ASP A 22 -14.94 -14.13 15.16
N ILE A 23 -14.26 -15.16 14.66
CA ILE A 23 -14.20 -15.47 13.22
C ILE A 23 -15.60 -15.71 12.63
N GLU A 24 -16.49 -16.31 13.39
CA GLU A 24 -17.87 -16.62 12.99
C GLU A 24 -18.74 -15.36 12.83
N SER A 25 -18.41 -14.28 13.54
CA SER A 25 -19.14 -12.99 13.50
C SER A 25 -18.65 -12.04 12.41
N LEU A 26 -17.60 -12.39 11.67
CA LEU A 26 -16.98 -11.51 10.67
C LEU A 26 -17.96 -10.98 9.62
N THR A 27 -18.80 -11.84 9.06
CA THR A 27 -19.81 -11.45 8.05
C THR A 27 -20.81 -10.44 8.61
N GLU A 28 -21.30 -10.67 9.84
CA GLU A 28 -22.24 -9.76 10.50
C GLU A 28 -21.60 -8.39 10.76
N VAL A 29 -20.38 -8.38 11.29
CA VAL A 29 -19.64 -7.13 11.56
C VAL A 29 -19.41 -6.36 10.28
N ILE A 30 -18.95 -7.00 9.21
CA ILE A 30 -18.71 -6.30 7.93
C ILE A 30 -20.03 -5.76 7.36
N SER A 31 -21.10 -6.55 7.35
CA SER A 31 -22.43 -6.16 6.85
C SER A 31 -23.05 -4.99 7.65
N LYS A 32 -22.74 -4.89 8.93
CA LYS A 32 -23.15 -3.75 9.77
C LYS A 32 -22.60 -2.42 9.23
N TYR A 33 -21.37 -2.40 8.72
CA TYR A 33 -20.68 -1.19 8.26
C TYR A 33 -20.73 -0.99 6.75
N ALA A 34 -20.78 -2.06 5.98
CA ALA A 34 -20.79 -2.05 4.52
C ALA A 34 -22.16 -1.73 3.93
N SER A 35 -22.18 -1.18 2.71
CA SER A 35 -23.37 -1.10 1.87
C SER A 35 -23.69 -2.46 1.21
N GLU A 36 -24.87 -2.61 0.63
CA GLU A 36 -25.29 -3.84 -0.07
C GLU A 36 -24.40 -4.14 -1.29
N ASP A 37 -23.93 -3.11 -1.97
CA ASP A 37 -23.04 -3.17 -3.14
C ASP A 37 -21.57 -3.05 -2.81
N PHE A 38 -21.19 -3.27 -1.54
CA PHE A 38 -19.81 -3.20 -1.07
C PHE A 38 -18.89 -4.12 -1.86
N SER A 39 -17.73 -3.60 -2.22
CA SER A 39 -16.66 -4.36 -2.86
C SER A 39 -15.30 -3.97 -2.31
N MET A 40 -14.34 -4.89 -2.38
CA MET A 40 -12.98 -4.67 -1.86
C MET A 40 -11.92 -5.16 -2.84
N LYS A 41 -10.93 -4.30 -3.09
CA LYS A 41 -9.74 -4.61 -3.87
C LYS A 41 -8.62 -5.05 -2.94
N CYS A 42 -8.08 -6.23 -3.16
CA CYS A 42 -7.06 -6.82 -2.29
C CYS A 42 -5.85 -7.27 -3.12
N THR A 43 -4.63 -7.07 -2.64
CA THR A 43 -3.44 -7.61 -3.33
C THR A 43 -3.56 -9.11 -3.55
N HIS A 44 -2.84 -9.63 -4.55
CA HIS A 44 -2.80 -11.08 -4.83
C HIS A 44 -2.34 -11.85 -3.56
N PRO A 45 -2.98 -13.00 -3.23
CA PRO A 45 -3.88 -13.81 -4.06
C PRO A 45 -5.37 -13.49 -3.94
N PHE A 46 -5.78 -12.52 -3.14
CA PHE A 46 -7.20 -12.26 -2.85
C PHE A 46 -7.93 -11.54 -3.99
N ASN A 47 -7.26 -10.59 -4.65
CA ASN A 47 -7.76 -9.81 -5.78
C ASN A 47 -9.07 -9.05 -5.46
N GLU A 48 -10.11 -9.17 -6.28
CA GLU A 48 -11.37 -8.43 -6.10
C GLU A 48 -12.42 -9.30 -5.40
N LEU A 49 -12.99 -8.77 -4.32
CA LEU A 49 -13.99 -9.43 -3.48
C LEU A 49 -15.27 -8.60 -3.49
N GLY A 50 -16.39 -9.21 -3.85
CA GLY A 50 -17.60 -8.49 -4.24
C GLY A 50 -18.68 -8.36 -3.16
N SER A 51 -18.53 -8.85 -1.92
CA SER A 51 -19.54 -8.70 -0.89
C SER A 51 -18.95 -8.84 0.52
N ALA A 52 -19.72 -8.42 1.53
CA ALA A 52 -19.31 -8.55 2.93
C ALA A 52 -18.97 -10.00 3.31
N ASP A 53 -19.78 -10.97 2.87
CA ASP A 53 -19.56 -12.39 3.15
C ASP A 53 -18.27 -12.90 2.47
N ILE A 54 -18.05 -12.55 1.20
CA ILE A 54 -16.84 -12.94 0.47
C ILE A 54 -15.59 -12.31 1.12
N VAL A 55 -15.66 -11.04 1.53
CA VAL A 55 -14.55 -10.35 2.24
C VAL A 55 -14.30 -11.00 3.61
N ALA A 56 -15.35 -11.34 4.36
CA ALA A 56 -15.22 -12.04 5.64
C ALA A 56 -14.48 -13.37 5.49
N ASN A 57 -14.94 -14.21 4.56
CA ASN A 57 -14.47 -15.58 4.44
C ASN A 57 -13.12 -15.68 3.69
N ASN A 58 -12.88 -14.84 2.69
CA ASN A 58 -11.71 -14.97 1.82
C ASN A 58 -10.53 -14.07 2.24
N LEU A 59 -10.78 -13.01 3.03
CA LEU A 59 -9.73 -12.11 3.49
C LEU A 59 -9.52 -12.17 5.00
N TRP A 60 -10.56 -11.77 5.79
CA TRP A 60 -10.39 -11.62 7.23
C TRP A 60 -10.28 -12.94 7.98
N ARG A 61 -11.07 -13.95 7.60
CA ARG A 61 -10.97 -15.30 8.22
C ARG A 61 -9.56 -15.87 8.06
N PRO A 62 -8.94 -15.94 6.87
CA PRO A 62 -7.56 -16.39 6.73
C PRO A 62 -6.54 -15.59 7.56
N ILE A 63 -6.69 -14.27 7.63
CA ILE A 63 -5.80 -13.42 8.43
C ILE A 63 -5.94 -13.75 9.92
N LYS A 64 -7.16 -13.74 10.47
CA LYS A 64 -7.40 -13.97 11.90
C LYS A 64 -7.09 -15.41 12.32
N ASP A 65 -7.31 -16.37 11.44
CA ASP A 65 -7.02 -17.79 11.73
C ASP A 65 -5.51 -18.07 11.71
N SER A 66 -4.77 -17.43 10.80
CA SER A 66 -3.34 -17.72 10.62
C SER A 66 -2.43 -16.98 11.62
N PHE A 67 -2.87 -15.82 12.10
CA PHE A 67 -2.12 -14.98 13.02
C PHE A 67 -2.90 -14.81 14.34
N SER A 68 -2.65 -15.68 15.33
CA SER A 68 -3.40 -15.66 16.59
C SER A 68 -2.46 -15.77 17.79
N PRO A 69 -2.50 -14.83 18.76
CA PRO A 69 -3.28 -13.58 18.73
C PRO A 69 -2.82 -12.61 17.65
N ILE A 70 -3.70 -11.69 17.23
CA ILE A 70 -3.43 -10.66 16.25
C ILE A 70 -3.86 -9.30 16.77
N GLN A 71 -3.10 -8.24 16.45
CA GLN A 71 -3.35 -6.86 16.80
C GLN A 71 -3.09 -5.95 15.60
N ARG A 72 -4.05 -5.08 15.25
CA ARG A 72 -3.85 -3.98 14.32
C ARG A 72 -3.02 -2.87 14.98
N ARG A 73 -1.94 -2.46 14.34
CA ARG A 73 -1.09 -1.33 14.73
C ARG A 73 -1.14 -0.29 13.62
N LEU A 74 -1.80 0.83 13.89
CA LEU A 74 -1.87 1.95 12.95
C LEU A 74 -0.62 2.82 13.10
N ASP A 75 0.01 3.14 11.99
CA ASP A 75 1.14 4.07 11.88
C ASP A 75 0.74 5.35 11.14
N ILE A 76 -0.17 5.24 10.15
CA ILE A 76 -0.78 6.33 9.42
C ILE A 76 -2.30 6.12 9.43
N PHE A 77 -3.04 7.20 9.67
CA PHE A 77 -4.50 7.25 9.56
C PHE A 77 -4.93 8.68 9.25
N TYR A 78 -5.60 8.88 8.13
CA TYR A 78 -6.11 10.19 7.73
C TYR A 78 -7.36 10.05 6.87
N ALA A 79 -8.11 11.16 6.76
CA ALA A 79 -9.28 11.25 5.91
C ALA A 79 -9.09 12.32 4.82
N GLY A 80 -9.68 12.11 3.65
CA GLY A 80 -9.62 13.11 2.59
C GLY A 80 -10.74 12.98 1.57
N ILE A 81 -11.00 14.09 0.89
CA ILE A 81 -11.87 14.11 -0.28
C ILE A 81 -11.03 13.67 -1.48
N ASN A 82 -11.55 12.71 -2.26
CA ASN A 82 -10.87 12.28 -3.47
C ASN A 82 -10.81 13.42 -4.49
N SER A 83 -9.62 13.88 -4.81
CA SER A 83 -9.40 14.98 -5.74
C SER A 83 -9.62 14.60 -7.21
N LEU A 84 -9.66 13.31 -7.51
CA LEU A 84 -9.83 12.76 -8.87
C LEU A 84 -11.29 12.45 -9.19
N ASP A 85 -12.12 12.26 -8.17
CA ASP A 85 -13.53 11.93 -8.31
C ASP A 85 -14.37 13.18 -8.50
N LYS A 86 -15.18 13.20 -9.58
CA LYS A 86 -16.16 14.28 -9.83
C LYS A 86 -17.18 14.40 -8.71
N ASN A 87 -17.54 13.30 -8.07
CA ASN A 87 -18.49 13.24 -6.94
C ASN A 87 -17.82 13.56 -5.59
N LYS A 88 -16.50 13.83 -5.58
CA LYS A 88 -15.74 14.16 -4.37
C LYS A 88 -15.95 13.16 -3.24
N GLY A 89 -15.81 11.87 -3.54
CA GLY A 89 -15.96 10.79 -2.57
C GLY A 89 -15.06 10.99 -1.35
N LYS A 90 -15.59 10.62 -0.18
CA LYS A 90 -14.90 10.72 1.10
C LYS A 90 -14.18 9.41 1.37
N TRP A 91 -12.88 9.48 1.62
CA TRP A 91 -12.05 8.31 1.84
C TRP A 91 -11.28 8.40 3.14
N ILE A 92 -11.12 7.27 3.78
CA ILE A 92 -10.22 7.05 4.90
C ILE A 92 -9.05 6.23 4.38
N SER A 93 -7.84 6.68 4.67
CA SER A 93 -6.58 6.01 4.31
C SER A 93 -5.84 5.64 5.58
N SER A 94 -5.31 4.42 5.64
CA SER A 94 -4.51 3.96 6.76
C SER A 94 -3.36 3.08 6.31
N MET A 95 -2.31 3.03 7.11
CA MET A 95 -1.17 2.14 6.97
C MET A 95 -0.72 1.69 8.35
N GLY A 96 -0.20 0.47 8.41
CA GLY A 96 0.33 -0.08 9.64
C GLY A 96 0.73 -1.54 9.48
N HIS A 97 0.62 -2.27 10.59
CA HIS A 97 0.96 -3.68 10.64
C HIS A 97 -0.10 -4.48 11.41
N PHE A 98 -0.43 -5.65 10.91
CA PHE A 98 -1.02 -6.69 11.73
C PHE A 98 0.14 -7.41 12.46
N MET A 99 0.28 -7.14 13.73
CA MET A 99 1.23 -7.86 14.59
C MET A 99 0.52 -9.11 15.13
N GLY A 100 1.09 -10.28 14.89
CA GLY A 100 0.49 -11.53 15.35
C GLY A 100 1.50 -12.64 15.50
N VAL A 101 1.05 -13.76 16.08
CA VAL A 101 1.82 -15.00 16.09
C VAL A 101 1.39 -15.85 14.92
N PHE A 102 2.30 -16.14 14.01
CA PHE A 102 2.03 -16.93 12.81
C PHE A 102 2.00 -18.43 13.17
N ASN A 103 0.83 -18.96 13.47
CA ASN A 103 0.63 -20.31 14.01
C ASN A 103 -0.18 -21.26 13.13
N LYS A 104 -0.81 -20.77 12.04
CA LYS A 104 -1.45 -21.62 11.02
C LYS A 104 -1.08 -21.15 9.61
N PRO A 105 -1.20 -21.99 8.58
CA PRO A 105 -0.81 -21.62 7.22
C PRO A 105 -1.55 -20.38 6.68
N PHE A 106 -0.84 -19.49 6.01
CA PHE A 106 -1.39 -18.31 5.35
C PHE A 106 -0.92 -18.25 3.89
N VAL A 107 -1.84 -18.17 2.95
CA VAL A 107 -1.61 -18.12 1.48
C VAL A 107 -0.59 -19.15 0.98
N GLY A 108 -0.57 -20.32 1.62
CA GLY A 108 0.36 -21.42 1.30
C GLY A 108 1.72 -21.36 2.01
N LEU A 109 1.97 -20.33 2.82
CA LEU A 109 3.16 -20.25 3.66
C LEU A 109 2.97 -21.09 4.93
N LYS A 110 4.00 -21.83 5.36
CA LYS A 110 3.98 -22.59 6.61
C LYS A 110 4.24 -21.69 7.82
N PRO A 111 3.52 -21.92 8.94
CA PRO A 111 3.72 -21.16 10.16
C PRO A 111 5.08 -21.49 10.81
N ASN A 112 5.64 -20.49 11.49
CA ASN A 112 6.89 -20.64 12.24
C ASN A 112 6.71 -20.46 13.76
N ASN A 113 5.47 -20.22 14.22
CA ASN A 113 5.11 -19.94 15.61
C ASN A 113 5.85 -18.76 16.25
N LYS A 114 6.26 -17.79 15.42
CA LYS A 114 6.93 -16.56 15.86
C LYS A 114 6.04 -15.36 15.62
N SER A 115 6.34 -14.27 16.33
CA SER A 115 5.72 -12.98 16.06
C SER A 115 6.14 -12.47 14.69
N ILE A 116 5.17 -11.94 13.95
CA ILE A 116 5.35 -11.28 12.65
C ILE A 116 4.63 -9.93 12.65
N LEU A 117 5.00 -9.09 11.71
CA LEU A 117 4.33 -7.83 11.42
C LEU A 117 3.96 -7.82 9.93
N LEU A 118 2.72 -8.21 9.61
CA LEU A 118 2.21 -8.15 8.24
C LEU A 118 1.84 -6.70 7.91
N ARG A 119 2.66 -6.04 7.08
CA ARG A 119 2.47 -4.66 6.67
C ARG A 119 1.25 -4.51 5.78
N PHE A 120 0.43 -3.48 6.03
CA PHE A 120 -0.75 -3.18 5.23
C PHE A 120 -0.90 -1.69 4.92
N ALA A 121 -1.61 -1.38 3.81
CA ALA A 121 -2.28 -0.12 3.58
C ALA A 121 -3.75 -0.40 3.26
N GLU A 122 -4.67 0.32 3.90
CA GLU A 122 -6.12 0.16 3.72
C GLU A 122 -6.78 1.49 3.36
N PHE A 123 -7.79 1.41 2.51
CA PHE A 123 -8.57 2.54 2.03
C PHE A 123 -10.04 2.20 2.06
N TYR A 124 -10.87 3.11 2.56
CA TYR A 124 -12.32 2.91 2.67
C TYR A 124 -13.08 4.15 2.21
N LYS A 125 -13.92 3.99 1.21
CA LYS A 125 -14.86 5.01 0.75
C LYS A 125 -16.11 4.97 1.61
N VAL A 126 -16.53 6.13 2.10
CA VAL A 126 -17.71 6.25 2.97
C VAL A 126 -18.75 7.14 2.29
N GLU A 127 -19.93 6.58 2.09
CA GLU A 127 -21.09 7.26 1.54
C GLU A 127 -22.33 6.87 2.37
N ASN A 128 -23.20 7.83 2.67
CA ASN A 128 -24.45 7.60 3.43
C ASN A 128 -24.25 6.82 4.74
N ASN A 129 -23.16 7.11 5.47
CA ASN A 129 -22.78 6.44 6.70
C ASN A 129 -22.55 4.92 6.55
N LYS A 130 -22.11 4.50 5.36
CA LYS A 130 -21.71 3.11 5.04
C LYS A 130 -20.39 3.10 4.27
N ILE A 131 -19.65 2.03 4.40
CA ILE A 131 -18.48 1.74 3.56
C ILE A 131 -18.98 1.14 2.25
N THR A 132 -18.73 1.82 1.14
CA THR A 132 -19.18 1.37 -0.20
C THR A 132 -18.06 0.68 -0.99
N GLU A 133 -16.83 1.11 -0.80
CA GLU A 133 -15.66 0.52 -1.44
C GLU A 133 -14.53 0.37 -0.43
N GLY A 134 -13.73 -0.68 -0.56
CA GLY A 134 -12.50 -0.88 0.18
C GLY A 134 -11.33 -1.25 -0.72
N ALA A 135 -10.12 -1.02 -0.22
CA ALA A 135 -8.91 -1.60 -0.78
C ALA A 135 -7.94 -1.95 0.34
N ILE A 136 -7.25 -3.09 0.22
CA ILE A 136 -6.16 -3.49 1.11
C ILE A 136 -4.97 -3.98 0.32
N PHE A 137 -3.82 -3.44 0.65
CA PHE A 137 -2.53 -3.87 0.12
C PHE A 137 -1.75 -4.53 1.25
N LEU A 138 -1.54 -5.82 1.14
CA LEU A 138 -0.75 -6.62 2.08
C LEU A 138 0.64 -6.86 1.50
N ASP A 139 1.69 -6.54 2.25
CA ASP A 139 3.07 -6.80 1.84
C ASP A 139 3.48 -8.23 2.20
N VAL A 140 2.94 -9.21 1.46
CA VAL A 140 3.21 -10.64 1.66
C VAL A 140 4.67 -10.97 1.34
N MET A 141 5.34 -10.22 0.45
CA MET A 141 6.76 -10.42 0.19
C MET A 141 7.62 -10.06 1.42
N ASN A 142 7.27 -9.00 2.14
CA ASN A 142 7.93 -8.68 3.41
C ASN A 142 7.67 -9.78 4.46
N LEU A 143 6.46 -10.34 4.53
CA LEU A 143 6.16 -11.50 5.37
C LEU A 143 7.08 -12.69 5.02
N MET A 144 7.25 -13.02 3.74
CA MET A 144 8.15 -14.09 3.31
C MET A 144 9.59 -13.84 3.76
N GLN A 145 10.08 -12.61 3.70
CA GLN A 145 11.40 -12.22 4.21
C GLN A 145 11.51 -12.41 5.74
N GLN A 146 10.47 -12.06 6.51
CA GLN A 146 10.42 -12.33 7.96
C GLN A 146 10.45 -13.84 8.28
N LEU A 147 9.96 -14.68 7.37
CA LEU A 147 10.05 -16.15 7.47
C LEU A 147 11.42 -16.71 7.05
N GLY A 148 12.32 -15.86 6.57
CA GLY A 148 13.64 -16.28 6.07
C GLY A 148 13.61 -16.91 4.68
N LEU A 149 12.54 -16.71 3.91
CA LEU A 149 12.41 -17.25 2.57
C LEU A 149 13.10 -16.36 1.53
N SER A 150 14.11 -16.89 0.85
CA SER A 150 14.82 -16.22 -0.23
C SER A 150 14.16 -16.53 -1.58
N ILE A 151 12.95 -16.00 -1.79
CA ILE A 151 12.16 -16.23 -3.02
C ILE A 151 12.66 -15.45 -4.24
N ILE A 152 13.36 -14.36 -3.99
CA ILE A 152 14.05 -13.52 -4.98
C ILE A 152 15.47 -13.24 -4.48
N PRO A 153 16.39 -12.76 -5.34
CA PRO A 153 17.70 -12.28 -4.91
C PRO A 153 17.61 -11.18 -3.84
N GLN A 154 18.75 -10.86 -3.26
CA GLN A 154 18.82 -9.89 -2.17
C GLN A 154 18.24 -8.54 -2.57
N SER A 155 17.44 -7.94 -1.67
CA SER A 155 16.89 -6.61 -1.82
C SER A 155 18.00 -5.55 -1.95
N SER A 156 17.76 -4.53 -2.77
CA SER A 156 18.69 -3.41 -2.96
C SER A 156 18.71 -2.43 -1.78
N GLY A 157 17.63 -2.38 -1.01
CA GLY A 157 17.46 -1.51 0.16
C GLY A 157 17.45 -2.26 1.49
N LEU A 158 17.27 -1.50 2.57
CA LEU A 158 17.18 -2.04 3.93
C LEU A 158 15.89 -2.85 4.11
N VAL A 159 16.01 -4.10 4.52
CA VAL A 159 14.88 -4.94 4.92
C VAL A 159 14.62 -4.72 6.41
N CYS A 160 13.47 -4.16 6.73
CA CYS A 160 13.08 -3.84 8.09
C CYS A 160 11.56 -3.87 8.28
N VAL A 161 11.12 -3.78 9.52
CA VAL A 161 9.74 -3.39 9.84
C VAL A 161 9.62 -1.89 9.57
N THR A 162 8.71 -1.51 8.70
CA THR A 162 8.54 -0.12 8.27
C THR A 162 7.92 0.71 9.39
N PRO A 163 8.58 1.76 9.90
CA PRO A 163 8.01 2.63 10.92
C PRO A 163 6.96 3.58 10.34
N GLY A 164 6.16 4.18 11.22
CA GLY A 164 5.34 5.35 10.91
C GLY A 164 6.18 6.63 10.71
N PRO A 165 5.51 7.78 10.49
CA PRO A 165 6.18 9.05 10.26
C PRO A 165 7.15 9.44 11.38
N MET A 166 8.33 9.93 10.99
CA MET A 166 9.39 10.34 11.92
C MET A 166 8.94 11.43 12.92
N ASN A 167 7.99 12.26 12.53
CA ASN A 167 7.44 13.30 13.40
C ASN A 167 6.40 12.79 14.41
N HIS A 168 6.10 11.48 14.43
CA HIS A 168 5.11 10.81 15.27
C HIS A 168 3.67 11.37 15.15
N LYS A 169 3.34 12.03 14.03
CA LYS A 169 2.03 12.63 13.75
C LYS A 169 1.26 11.93 12.63
N GLY A 170 1.44 10.62 12.52
CA GLY A 170 0.79 9.79 11.47
C GLY A 170 -0.70 9.60 11.66
N LEU A 171 -1.21 9.75 12.90
CA LEU A 171 -2.60 9.47 13.25
C LEU A 171 -3.40 10.78 13.35
N LYS A 172 -4.18 11.09 12.30
CA LYS A 172 -4.99 12.31 12.20
C LYS A 172 -6.40 12.06 12.76
N PHE A 173 -6.52 11.86 14.06
CA PHE A 173 -7.83 11.61 14.70
C PHE A 173 -8.67 12.89 14.88
N ASN A 174 -8.03 14.04 15.00
CA ASN A 174 -8.69 15.34 15.20
C ASN A 174 -9.01 16.03 13.86
N THR A 175 -9.68 17.18 13.96
CA THR A 175 -9.93 18.06 12.81
C THR A 175 -8.62 18.60 12.25
N SER A 176 -8.54 18.67 10.94
CA SER A 176 -7.34 19.07 10.20
C SER A 176 -7.38 20.51 9.71
N ASN A 177 -6.20 21.02 9.37
CA ASN A 177 -6.07 22.29 8.68
C ASN A 177 -6.22 22.10 7.17
N GLN A 178 -7.31 22.59 6.61
CA GLN A 178 -7.63 22.41 5.18
C GLN A 178 -6.60 23.07 4.25
N ASN A 179 -6.01 24.21 4.65
CA ASN A 179 -4.97 24.86 3.85
C ASN A 179 -3.70 24.01 3.79
N GLU A 180 -3.33 23.37 4.90
CA GLU A 180 -2.19 22.45 4.94
C GLU A 180 -2.47 21.18 4.13
N SER A 181 -3.68 20.65 4.21
CA SER A 181 -4.12 19.51 3.39
C SER A 181 -4.02 19.82 1.89
N GLN A 182 -4.47 21.01 1.48
CA GLN A 182 -4.40 21.42 0.07
C GLN A 182 -2.95 21.59 -0.39
N LYS A 183 -2.06 22.20 0.41
CA LYS A 183 -0.64 22.31 0.09
C LYS A 183 0.02 20.93 -0.13
N THR A 184 -0.34 19.96 0.72
CA THR A 184 0.17 18.59 0.59
C THR A 184 -0.33 17.93 -0.69
N LEU A 185 -1.62 18.07 -1.00
CA LEU A 185 -2.23 17.53 -2.20
C LEU A 185 -1.62 18.14 -3.47
N ASP A 186 -1.45 19.46 -3.50
CA ASP A 186 -0.87 20.19 -4.63
C ASP A 186 0.59 19.77 -4.88
N LEU A 187 1.36 19.57 -3.80
CA LEU A 187 2.74 19.07 -3.91
C LEU A 187 2.79 17.65 -4.49
N ILE A 188 1.93 16.74 -4.00
CA ILE A 188 1.83 15.36 -4.48
C ILE A 188 1.45 15.35 -5.97
N HIS A 189 0.47 16.17 -6.37
CA HIS A 189 0.04 16.27 -7.77
C HIS A 189 1.15 16.83 -8.66
N ARG A 190 1.85 17.86 -8.22
CA ARG A 190 2.96 18.46 -8.96
C ARG A 190 4.11 17.45 -9.18
N MET A 191 4.49 16.74 -8.12
CA MET A 191 5.50 15.68 -8.19
C MET A 191 5.08 14.56 -9.14
N ARG A 192 3.86 14.02 -8.97
CA ARG A 192 3.30 12.97 -9.86
C ARG A 192 3.29 13.40 -11.32
N ASP A 193 2.84 14.63 -11.61
CA ASP A 193 2.75 15.13 -12.99
C ASP A 193 4.11 15.22 -13.67
N ARG A 194 5.18 15.53 -12.90
CA ARG A 194 6.56 15.48 -13.40
C ARG A 194 6.97 14.05 -13.73
N LEU A 195 6.74 13.10 -12.82
CA LEU A 195 7.07 11.70 -13.05
C LEU A 195 6.38 11.11 -14.30
N VAL A 196 5.11 11.46 -14.52
CA VAL A 196 4.33 10.95 -15.67
C VAL A 196 4.74 11.61 -16.99
N LYS A 197 5.03 12.91 -16.98
CA LYS A 197 5.40 13.65 -18.19
C LYS A 197 6.84 13.45 -18.64
N GLY A 198 7.65 12.80 -17.80
CA GLY A 198 9.09 12.68 -17.99
C GLY A 198 9.85 13.95 -17.65
N SER A 199 11.15 13.80 -17.40
CA SER A 199 12.02 14.90 -17.02
C SER A 199 12.36 15.78 -18.22
N LYS A 200 12.26 17.09 -18.03
CA LYS A 200 12.87 18.11 -18.90
C LYS A 200 14.20 18.64 -18.35
N MET A 201 14.60 18.12 -17.18
CA MET A 201 15.82 18.52 -16.48
C MET A 201 17.04 17.75 -17.02
N GLN A 202 18.25 18.26 -16.78
CA GLN A 202 19.49 17.60 -17.19
C GLN A 202 19.74 16.30 -16.44
N SER A 203 19.22 16.19 -15.20
CA SER A 203 19.32 14.97 -14.41
C SER A 203 18.02 14.68 -13.66
N TYR A 204 17.72 13.40 -13.48
CA TYR A 204 16.58 12.94 -12.69
C TYR A 204 16.70 13.34 -11.20
N LYS A 205 17.94 13.49 -10.70
CA LYS A 205 18.21 13.99 -9.35
C LYS A 205 17.73 15.43 -9.18
N GLU A 206 18.10 16.33 -10.09
CA GLU A 206 17.63 17.72 -10.07
C GLU A 206 16.11 17.81 -10.10
N GLU A 207 15.46 16.93 -10.85
CA GLU A 207 13.99 16.88 -10.87
C GLU A 207 13.40 16.47 -9.53
N LEU A 208 13.96 15.45 -8.89
CA LEU A 208 13.53 15.02 -7.55
C LEU A 208 13.74 16.12 -6.50
N GLU A 209 14.87 16.83 -6.55
CA GLU A 209 15.19 17.93 -5.63
C GLU A 209 14.19 19.09 -5.66
N LEU A 210 13.36 19.20 -6.70
CA LEU A 210 12.28 20.20 -6.76
C LEU A 210 11.16 19.94 -5.76
N ASP A 211 10.85 18.66 -5.51
CA ASP A 211 9.69 18.24 -4.72
C ASP A 211 10.06 17.44 -3.45
N TRP A 212 11.33 17.02 -3.33
CA TRP A 212 11.80 16.17 -2.24
C TRP A 212 12.93 16.83 -1.46
N HIS A 213 12.96 16.54 -0.15
CA HIS A 213 14.17 16.81 0.64
C HIS A 213 15.31 15.87 0.23
N ASN A 214 16.56 16.34 0.27
CA ASN A 214 17.71 15.53 -0.09
C ASN A 214 17.90 14.31 0.84
N ASP A 215 17.50 14.43 2.09
CA ASP A 215 17.53 13.42 3.13
C ASP A 215 16.19 12.65 3.26
N MET A 216 15.42 12.61 2.17
CA MET A 216 14.17 11.87 2.12
C MET A 216 14.35 10.38 2.45
N ILE A 217 13.31 9.78 3.02
CA ILE A 217 13.25 8.35 3.26
C ILE A 217 12.18 7.73 2.39
N TRP A 218 12.54 6.68 1.68
CA TRP A 218 11.66 5.88 0.87
C TRP A 218 11.49 4.49 1.48
N TRP A 219 10.32 4.20 2.01
CA TRP A 219 9.97 2.93 2.65
C TRP A 219 9.40 1.97 1.60
N GLY A 220 10.28 1.33 0.85
CA GLY A 220 9.94 0.40 -0.21
C GLY A 220 9.28 -0.88 0.28
N PRO A 221 8.58 -1.60 -0.63
CA PRO A 221 7.93 -2.87 -0.32
C PRO A 221 8.94 -4.01 -0.18
N GLY A 222 8.46 -5.15 0.31
CA GLY A 222 9.22 -6.41 0.27
C GLY A 222 9.76 -6.70 -1.12
N GLY A 223 11.01 -7.16 -1.19
CA GLY A 223 11.75 -7.38 -2.43
C GLY A 223 12.64 -6.20 -2.86
N ILE A 224 12.29 -4.96 -2.50
CA ILE A 224 13.12 -3.77 -2.76
C ILE A 224 13.78 -3.29 -1.46
N GLY A 225 12.98 -3.03 -0.43
CA GLY A 225 13.46 -2.51 0.85
C GLY A 225 13.55 -0.98 0.89
N ALA A 226 13.94 -0.44 2.05
CA ALA A 226 13.99 1.00 2.28
C ALA A 226 15.28 1.64 1.77
N SER A 227 15.17 2.91 1.35
CA SER A 227 16.30 3.74 0.92
C SER A 227 16.30 5.07 1.67
N TYR A 228 17.50 5.62 1.88
CA TYR A 228 17.71 6.92 2.48
C TYR A 228 18.45 7.84 1.50
N THR A 229 18.09 9.10 1.47
CA THR A 229 18.52 10.14 0.53
C THR A 229 18.01 9.94 -0.91
N ILE A 230 17.97 11.04 -1.69
CA ILE A 230 17.65 10.97 -3.12
C ILE A 230 18.60 10.02 -3.85
N ASP A 231 19.91 10.08 -3.57
CA ASP A 231 20.92 9.21 -4.21
C ASP A 231 20.67 7.72 -3.86
N GLY A 232 20.34 7.43 -2.59
CA GLY A 232 19.99 6.08 -2.16
C GLY A 232 18.72 5.55 -2.83
N TYR A 233 17.69 6.41 -2.95
CA TYR A 233 16.45 6.09 -3.66
C TYR A 233 16.70 5.81 -5.15
N GLN A 234 17.51 6.63 -5.82
CA GLN A 234 17.86 6.40 -7.22
C GLN A 234 18.59 5.07 -7.41
N LYS A 235 19.59 4.79 -6.58
CA LYS A 235 20.38 3.56 -6.66
C LYS A 235 19.56 2.32 -6.33
N GLY A 236 18.71 2.40 -5.29
CA GLY A 236 17.98 1.25 -4.74
C GLY A 236 16.67 0.96 -5.48
N HIS A 237 16.05 1.95 -6.10
CA HIS A 237 14.73 1.81 -6.71
C HIS A 237 14.65 2.33 -8.14
N THR A 238 14.83 3.64 -8.38
CA THR A 238 14.45 4.19 -9.68
C THR A 238 15.31 3.67 -10.82
N LYS A 239 16.62 3.51 -10.61
CA LYS A 239 17.51 2.95 -11.63
C LYS A 239 17.21 1.49 -11.93
N PRO A 240 17.12 0.55 -10.95
CA PRO A 240 16.70 -0.82 -11.21
C PRO A 240 15.31 -0.93 -11.88
N PHE A 241 14.38 -0.06 -11.49
CA PHE A 241 13.05 -0.01 -12.09
C PHE A 241 13.11 0.41 -13.56
N GLN A 242 13.85 1.48 -13.88
CA GLN A 242 14.02 1.98 -15.24
C GLN A 242 14.85 1.03 -16.13
N ASP A 243 15.85 0.36 -15.57
CA ASP A 243 16.69 -0.59 -16.32
C ASP A 243 15.92 -1.89 -16.60
N GLY A 244 15.10 -2.35 -15.68
CA GLY A 244 14.37 -3.61 -15.76
C GLY A 244 13.01 -3.56 -16.45
N LEU A 245 12.35 -2.40 -16.41
CA LEU A 245 10.97 -2.26 -16.87
C LEU A 245 10.84 -1.13 -17.90
N GLU A 246 10.02 -1.40 -18.91
CA GLU A 246 9.54 -0.42 -19.88
C GLU A 246 8.16 0.08 -19.46
N PHE A 247 8.00 1.39 -19.40
CA PHE A 247 6.71 2.02 -19.16
C PHE A 247 5.85 1.96 -20.43
N VAL A 248 4.69 1.34 -20.36
CA VAL A 248 3.75 1.24 -21.48
C VAL A 248 2.69 2.33 -21.41
N ARG A 249 1.99 2.42 -20.26
CA ARG A 249 0.98 3.47 -20.05
C ARG A 249 0.64 3.68 -18.58
N PHE A 250 0.17 4.89 -18.29
CA PHE A 250 -0.43 5.26 -17.01
C PHE A 250 -1.96 5.14 -17.09
N ASN A 251 -2.54 4.28 -16.27
CA ASN A 251 -3.99 4.08 -16.22
C ASN A 251 -4.69 5.05 -15.25
N GLY A 252 -3.92 5.72 -14.38
CA GLY A 252 -4.46 6.64 -13.37
C GLY A 252 -4.53 6.05 -11.98
N HIS A 253 -5.05 6.84 -11.06
CA HIS A 253 -5.31 6.46 -9.69
C HIS A 253 -6.83 6.39 -9.44
N ILE A 254 -7.23 5.56 -8.49
CA ILE A 254 -8.61 5.50 -7.97
C ILE A 254 -8.82 6.60 -6.94
N LEU A 255 -7.85 6.80 -6.05
CA LEU A 255 -7.85 7.78 -4.99
C LEU A 255 -6.62 8.66 -5.05
N SER A 256 -6.80 9.95 -4.81
CA SER A 256 -5.74 10.87 -4.39
C SER A 256 -6.33 11.86 -3.39
N SER A 257 -5.80 11.85 -2.16
CA SER A 257 -6.30 12.68 -1.07
C SER A 257 -5.18 13.06 -0.10
N ALA A 258 -5.45 14.05 0.74
CA ALA A 258 -4.51 14.50 1.78
C ALA A 258 -5.24 15.04 3.00
N GLU A 259 -4.57 14.97 4.16
CA GLU A 259 -4.94 15.61 5.41
C GLU A 259 -3.68 16.13 6.13
N ASP A 260 -3.67 17.44 6.43
CA ASP A 260 -2.50 18.16 6.96
C ASP A 260 -1.23 17.91 6.15
N ASP A 261 -0.22 17.27 6.75
CA ASP A 261 1.07 16.94 6.15
C ASP A 261 1.14 15.52 5.55
N LEU A 262 0.04 14.75 5.62
CA LEU A 262 -0.07 13.42 5.06
C LEU A 262 -0.95 13.42 3.81
N GLY A 263 -0.62 12.59 2.85
CA GLY A 263 -1.44 12.36 1.67
C GLY A 263 -0.94 11.20 0.84
N GLY A 264 -1.66 10.86 -0.21
CA GLY A 264 -1.25 9.76 -1.07
C GLY A 264 -2.31 9.36 -2.08
N TRP A 265 -2.04 8.26 -2.73
CA TRP A 265 -2.91 7.70 -3.75
C TRP A 265 -2.76 6.17 -3.84
N PHE A 266 -3.75 5.53 -4.44
CA PHE A 266 -3.63 4.17 -4.95
C PHE A 266 -4.31 4.03 -6.31
N GLY A 267 -3.93 3.01 -7.06
CA GLY A 267 -4.55 2.67 -8.34
C GLY A 267 -4.70 1.16 -8.52
N TRP A 268 -5.56 0.76 -9.47
CA TRP A 268 -5.92 -0.63 -9.66
C TRP A 268 -6.26 -0.97 -11.12
N PRO A 269 -5.25 -1.17 -11.99
CA PRO A 269 -3.84 -0.85 -11.83
C PRO A 269 -3.53 0.63 -12.08
N ASN A 270 -2.43 1.13 -11.53
CA ASN A 270 -1.90 2.46 -11.85
C ASN A 270 -1.18 2.47 -13.20
N LEU A 271 -0.35 1.45 -13.40
CA LEU A 271 0.63 1.39 -14.49
C LEU A 271 0.47 0.06 -15.24
N ILE A 272 0.78 0.11 -16.52
CA ILE A 272 1.09 -1.08 -17.32
C ILE A 272 2.57 -1.01 -17.66
N MET A 273 3.29 -2.08 -17.33
CA MET A 273 4.72 -2.22 -17.50
C MET A 273 5.04 -3.47 -18.29
N LYS A 274 6.18 -3.45 -18.98
CA LYS A 274 6.72 -4.57 -19.73
C LYS A 274 8.16 -4.83 -19.28
N PRO A 275 8.56 -6.06 -18.98
CA PRO A 275 9.96 -6.35 -18.64
C PRO A 275 10.87 -6.19 -19.85
N LYS A 276 11.96 -5.45 -19.68
CA LYS A 276 13.01 -5.29 -20.70
C LYS A 276 14.39 -5.76 -20.24
N GLY A 277 14.52 -6.06 -18.96
CA GLY A 277 15.77 -6.47 -18.34
C GLY A 277 15.54 -7.14 -16.99
N GLU A 278 16.53 -7.05 -16.11
CA GLU A 278 16.45 -7.59 -14.76
C GLU A 278 15.59 -6.69 -13.86
N TYR A 279 14.57 -7.27 -13.23
CA TYR A 279 13.76 -6.63 -12.21
C TYR A 279 13.64 -7.55 -10.99
N LEU A 280 13.92 -7.04 -9.80
CA LEU A 280 13.98 -7.79 -8.54
C LEU A 280 14.96 -8.99 -8.59
N GLY A 281 16.06 -8.87 -9.34
CA GLY A 281 17.01 -9.94 -9.56
C GLY A 281 16.51 -11.08 -10.45
N LEU A 282 15.37 -10.88 -11.11
CA LEU A 282 14.80 -11.83 -12.06
C LEU A 282 14.99 -11.29 -13.48
N THR A 283 15.73 -12.04 -14.31
CA THR A 283 15.89 -11.71 -15.73
C THR A 283 14.66 -12.21 -16.47
N ASN A 284 13.81 -11.32 -16.93
CA ASN A 284 12.57 -11.68 -17.60
C ASN A 284 12.21 -10.69 -18.72
N ALA A 285 13.12 -10.53 -19.69
CA ALA A 285 12.77 -9.78 -20.90
C ALA A 285 11.68 -10.51 -21.67
N SER A 286 10.52 -9.91 -21.81
CA SER A 286 9.39 -10.48 -22.56
C SER A 286 8.51 -9.38 -23.13
N ASP A 287 7.71 -9.71 -24.15
CA ASP A 287 6.72 -8.79 -24.71
C ASP A 287 5.39 -8.78 -23.96
N ILE A 288 5.31 -9.47 -22.82
CA ILE A 288 4.09 -9.55 -22.02
C ILE A 288 3.94 -8.27 -21.20
N GLU A 289 2.84 -7.56 -21.40
CA GLU A 289 2.43 -6.45 -20.56
C GLU A 289 1.82 -6.96 -19.25
N SER A 290 2.20 -6.35 -18.14
CA SER A 290 1.65 -6.67 -16.83
C SER A 290 1.17 -5.44 -16.08
N GLU A 291 0.12 -5.63 -15.30
CA GLU A 291 -0.51 -4.62 -14.46
C GLU A 291 0.27 -4.42 -13.17
N MET A 292 0.58 -3.16 -12.86
CA MET A 292 1.21 -2.81 -11.60
C MET A 292 0.22 -2.00 -10.74
N ARG A 293 -0.17 -2.59 -9.60
CA ARG A 293 -1.06 -2.02 -8.60
C ARG A 293 -0.21 -1.43 -7.50
N VAL A 294 -0.33 -0.13 -7.26
CA VAL A 294 0.59 0.62 -6.39
C VAL A 294 -0.18 1.54 -5.44
N VAL A 295 0.35 1.64 -4.24
CA VAL A 295 0.03 2.66 -3.25
C VAL A 295 1.26 3.50 -2.99
N ASP A 296 1.07 4.80 -2.88
CA ASP A 296 2.06 5.72 -2.32
C ASP A 296 1.40 6.61 -1.27
N LEU A 297 1.97 6.58 -0.07
CA LEU A 297 1.65 7.51 1.01
C LEU A 297 2.86 8.41 1.26
N TYR A 298 2.60 9.69 1.48
CA TYR A 298 3.63 10.71 1.60
C TYR A 298 3.47 11.54 2.86
N ARG A 299 4.60 11.97 3.41
CA ARG A 299 4.62 13.04 4.41
C ARG A 299 5.36 14.26 3.84
N ARG A 300 4.67 15.40 3.89
CA ARG A 300 5.24 16.70 3.58
C ARG A 300 5.93 17.29 4.83
N GLN A 301 7.05 17.99 4.60
CA GLN A 301 7.70 18.81 5.60
C GLN A 301 8.07 20.15 4.97
N GLY A 302 7.49 21.23 5.46
CA GLY A 302 7.60 22.52 4.78
C GLY A 302 6.94 22.49 3.40
N ASP A 303 7.70 22.74 2.35
CA ASP A 303 7.27 22.78 0.94
C ASP A 303 7.71 21.56 0.11
N LYS A 304 8.29 20.54 0.76
CA LYS A 304 8.80 19.33 0.11
C LYS A 304 8.34 18.06 0.80
N LEU A 305 8.39 16.96 0.07
CA LEU A 305 8.17 15.61 0.58
C LEU A 305 9.41 15.12 1.32
N ALA A 306 9.21 14.49 2.48
CA ALA A 306 10.28 13.99 3.33
C ALA A 306 10.27 12.47 3.50
N GLU A 307 9.10 11.86 3.48
CA GLU A 307 8.94 10.40 3.60
C GLU A 307 7.90 9.90 2.61
N ASN A 308 8.12 8.67 2.13
CA ASN A 308 7.20 7.95 1.26
C ASN A 308 7.11 6.49 1.69
N TRP A 309 5.88 5.98 1.82
CA TRP A 309 5.57 4.56 2.04
C TRP A 309 4.90 4.01 0.81
N ILE A 310 5.51 3.02 0.20
CA ILE A 310 5.00 2.43 -1.03
C ILE A 310 4.64 0.95 -0.83
N PHE A 311 3.59 0.52 -1.52
CA PHE A 311 3.20 -0.87 -1.69
C PHE A 311 3.06 -1.15 -3.18
N ILE A 312 3.60 -2.26 -3.61
CA ILE A 312 3.48 -2.76 -4.99
C ILE A 312 2.99 -4.21 -4.92
N ASP A 313 1.93 -4.53 -5.63
CA ASP A 313 1.45 -5.91 -5.75
C ASP A 313 2.36 -6.71 -6.68
N HIS A 314 3.60 -6.96 -6.22
CA HIS A 314 4.60 -7.73 -6.96
C HIS A 314 4.16 -9.15 -7.24
N LEU A 315 3.36 -9.76 -6.35
CA LEU A 315 2.85 -11.11 -6.54
C LEU A 315 1.96 -11.19 -7.78
N HIS A 316 1.05 -10.21 -7.94
CA HIS A 316 0.21 -10.11 -9.13
C HIS A 316 1.03 -9.80 -10.38
N PHE A 317 1.91 -8.79 -10.29
CA PHE A 317 2.73 -8.34 -11.40
C PHE A 317 3.59 -9.45 -11.97
N LEU A 318 4.34 -10.15 -11.12
CA LEU A 318 5.25 -11.23 -11.54
C LEU A 318 4.51 -12.48 -11.99
N LYS A 319 3.37 -12.81 -11.36
CA LYS A 319 2.55 -13.96 -11.77
C LYS A 319 2.04 -13.82 -13.21
N LYS A 320 1.62 -12.63 -13.63
CA LYS A 320 1.25 -12.34 -15.02
C LYS A 320 2.41 -12.55 -16.00
N LEU A 321 3.63 -12.36 -15.53
CA LEU A 321 4.86 -12.61 -16.29
C LEU A 321 5.34 -14.08 -16.23
N GLY A 322 4.55 -14.97 -15.63
CA GLY A 322 4.88 -16.40 -15.51
C GLY A 322 5.73 -16.76 -14.28
N VAL A 323 5.98 -15.81 -13.36
CA VAL A 323 6.74 -16.05 -12.13
C VAL A 323 5.82 -16.05 -10.92
N ASP A 324 5.34 -17.22 -10.50
CA ASP A 324 4.50 -17.36 -9.30
C ASP A 324 5.36 -17.48 -8.05
N LEU A 325 5.50 -16.38 -7.33
CA LEU A 325 6.31 -16.32 -6.10
C LEU A 325 5.68 -17.07 -4.93
N LEU A 326 4.34 -17.23 -4.88
CA LEU A 326 3.68 -18.03 -3.86
C LEU A 326 3.96 -19.52 -4.05
N GLU A 327 3.90 -20.02 -5.26
CA GLU A 327 4.28 -21.42 -5.57
C GLU A 327 5.77 -21.65 -5.30
N ARG A 328 6.62 -20.70 -5.65
CA ARG A 328 8.05 -20.77 -5.33
C ARG A 328 8.29 -20.82 -3.82
N ALA A 329 7.58 -20.01 -3.04
CA ALA A 329 7.68 -20.00 -1.59
C ALA A 329 7.20 -21.31 -0.96
N LYS A 330 6.12 -21.92 -1.46
CA LYS A 330 5.65 -23.25 -1.03
C LYS A 330 6.72 -24.30 -1.22
N PHE A 331 7.40 -24.28 -2.37
CA PHE A 331 8.50 -25.23 -2.67
C PHE A 331 9.69 -25.05 -1.72
N LEU A 332 10.11 -23.82 -1.44
CA LEU A 332 11.23 -23.53 -0.55
C LEU A 332 10.89 -23.77 0.94
N ASN A 333 9.62 -23.83 1.28
CA ASN A 333 9.12 -24.00 2.65
C ASN A 333 8.70 -25.46 2.95
N GLN A 334 9.14 -26.42 2.12
CA GLN A 334 8.95 -27.86 2.35
C GLN A 334 9.98 -28.36 3.34
#